data_b388e3ee3e8e128bbe408c042c127df0
#
_entry.id   b388e3ee3e8e128bbe408c042c127df0
#
_cell.length_a   1.000
_cell.length_b   1.000
_cell.length_c   1.000
_cell.angle_alpha   90.00
_cell.angle_beta   90.00
_cell.angle_gamma   90.00
#
_symmetry.space_group_name_H-M   'P 1'
#
loop_
_entity.id
_entity.type
_entity.pdbx_description
1 polymer ?
#
loop_
_entity_poly.entity_id
_entity_poly.type
_entity_poly.pdbx_seq_one_letter_code
_entity_poly.pdbx_strand_id
1 'polypeptide(L)'
;MYAMGKAVLQLREKGEPDSFLYSDEALFTKDIKKPMVGHFKPDYAPDYLLCCNYICHLAVFKRALYEQLGGERPECDGSQDHDLFLRLIEQTGGAAHLPQVLYYWRVHAGSTSGGTDAKPYVAAAAKKALADHLSRTGRTGTVEDGRFPQHLPGQVGHRGRPQGEHPHPQQDHTDDLEKCLYSIWSKTEWDNFEVIVIENNSPTRHLCLL
;
A
#
# COMPACT_ATOMS: atom_id res chain seq x y z
N MET A 1 16.03 -11.59 -11.06
CA MET A 1 15.32 -12.86 -11.40
C MET A 1 15.67 -14.01 -10.46
N TYR A 2 16.95 -14.35 -10.23
CA TYR A 2 17.32 -15.46 -9.34
C TYR A 2 16.76 -15.33 -7.90
N ALA A 3 16.90 -14.15 -7.28
CA ALA A 3 16.40 -13.90 -5.92
C ALA A 3 14.88 -14.08 -5.82
N MET A 4 14.11 -13.60 -6.81
CA MET A 4 12.65 -13.81 -6.85
C MET A 4 12.31 -15.29 -7.02
N GLY A 5 12.99 -16.02 -7.90
CA GLY A 5 12.79 -17.45 -8.07
C GLY A 5 13.07 -18.24 -6.78
N LYS A 6 14.15 -17.87 -6.06
CA LYS A 6 14.46 -18.46 -4.75
C LYS A 6 13.37 -18.15 -3.72
N ALA A 7 12.86 -16.92 -3.68
CA ALA A 7 11.77 -16.53 -2.77
C ALA A 7 10.49 -17.34 -3.05
N VAL A 8 10.11 -17.51 -4.32
CA VAL A 8 8.98 -18.35 -4.73
C VAL A 8 9.14 -19.78 -4.20
N LEU A 9 10.33 -20.39 -4.35
CA LEU A 9 10.58 -21.75 -3.87
C LEU A 9 10.48 -21.83 -2.34
N GLN A 10 11.06 -20.86 -1.63
CA GLN A 10 11.00 -20.80 -0.17
C GLN A 10 9.58 -20.65 0.38
N LEU A 11 8.75 -19.80 -0.24
CA LEU A 11 7.34 -19.65 0.13
C LEU A 11 6.58 -20.97 -0.10
N ARG A 12 6.83 -21.61 -1.23
CA ARG A 12 6.21 -22.89 -1.59
C ARG A 12 6.58 -24.01 -0.62
N GLU A 13 7.84 -24.09 -0.20
CA GLU A 13 8.33 -25.06 0.80
C GLU A 13 7.68 -24.84 2.17
N LYS A 14 7.37 -23.60 2.53
CA LYS A 14 6.68 -23.25 3.78
C LYS A 14 5.15 -23.39 3.70
N GLY A 15 4.60 -23.64 2.52
CA GLY A 15 3.15 -23.62 2.30
C GLY A 15 2.55 -22.21 2.32
N GLU A 16 3.38 -21.18 2.17
CA GLU A 16 2.96 -19.80 2.12
C GLU A 16 2.53 -19.37 0.69
N PRO A 17 1.71 -18.33 0.56
CA PRO A 17 1.26 -17.84 -0.75
C PRO A 17 2.44 -17.44 -1.65
N ASP A 18 2.56 -18.08 -2.81
CA ASP A 18 3.63 -17.90 -3.78
C ASP A 18 3.15 -17.36 -5.13
N SER A 19 1.92 -16.87 -5.18
CA SER A 19 1.24 -16.58 -6.44
C SER A 19 1.45 -15.17 -6.94
N PHE A 20 1.76 -14.23 -6.02
CA PHE A 20 2.09 -12.84 -6.33
C PHE A 20 3.13 -12.32 -5.33
N LEU A 21 4.25 -11.84 -5.85
CA LEU A 21 5.38 -11.30 -5.08
C LEU A 21 5.80 -9.95 -5.65
N TYR A 22 6.36 -9.09 -4.79
CA TYR A 22 7.02 -7.85 -5.22
C TYR A 22 8.28 -7.57 -4.42
N SER A 23 9.15 -6.72 -4.96
CA SER A 23 10.41 -6.31 -4.32
C SER A 23 10.56 -4.80 -4.25
N ASP A 24 11.57 -4.36 -3.51
CA ASP A 24 12.01 -2.98 -3.52
C ASP A 24 12.65 -2.59 -4.85
N GLU A 25 12.73 -1.28 -5.09
CA GLU A 25 13.36 -0.71 -6.27
C GLU A 25 14.25 0.50 -5.93
N ALA A 26 15.12 0.87 -6.84
CA ALA A 26 15.92 2.08 -6.73
C ALA A 26 15.93 2.87 -8.05
N LEU A 27 15.91 4.18 -7.93
CA LEU A 27 15.97 5.08 -9.07
C LEU A 27 17.42 5.46 -9.36
N PHE A 28 17.79 5.52 -10.65
CA PHE A 28 19.09 5.99 -11.07
C PHE A 28 18.99 6.78 -12.39
N THR A 29 19.97 7.62 -12.69
CA THR A 29 20.04 8.37 -13.95
C THR A 29 21.09 7.81 -14.90
N LYS A 30 22.37 7.99 -14.60
CA LYS A 30 23.49 7.65 -15.49
C LYS A 30 24.16 6.34 -15.11
N ASP A 31 24.38 6.12 -13.82
CA ASP A 31 25.15 4.98 -13.31
C ASP A 31 24.31 4.18 -12.32
N ILE A 32 24.03 2.93 -12.66
CA ILE A 32 23.26 2.01 -11.82
C ILE A 32 23.94 1.71 -10.47
N LYS A 33 25.26 1.87 -10.39
CA LYS A 33 26.02 1.69 -9.15
C LYS A 33 25.89 2.88 -8.19
N LYS A 34 25.29 3.98 -8.66
CA LYS A 34 25.02 5.21 -7.89
C LYS A 34 23.54 5.55 -7.93
N PRO A 35 22.70 4.76 -7.25
CA PRO A 35 21.27 5.05 -7.20
C PRO A 35 21.04 6.40 -6.51
N MET A 36 20.02 7.11 -6.96
CA MET A 36 19.63 8.41 -6.41
C MET A 36 18.74 8.25 -5.17
N VAL A 37 17.73 7.36 -5.29
CA VAL A 37 16.71 7.16 -4.28
C VAL A 37 16.38 5.67 -4.23
N GLY A 38 16.31 5.10 -3.03
CA GLY A 38 15.70 3.79 -2.77
C GLY A 38 14.23 3.94 -2.48
N HIS A 39 13.41 3.10 -3.08
CA HIS A 39 12.00 2.95 -2.75
C HIS A 39 11.83 1.62 -2.01
N PHE A 40 11.89 1.71 -0.69
CA PHE A 40 11.67 0.59 0.22
C PHE A 40 10.18 0.51 0.52
N LYS A 41 9.60 -0.63 0.22
CA LYS A 41 8.15 -0.83 0.24
C LYS A 41 7.73 -1.51 1.54
N PRO A 42 6.53 -1.23 2.05
CA PRO A 42 5.98 -1.99 3.16
C PRO A 42 5.64 -3.43 2.73
N ASP A 43 5.41 -4.29 3.69
CA ASP A 43 4.67 -5.51 3.46
C ASP A 43 3.27 -5.19 2.93
N TYR A 44 2.54 -6.19 2.43
CA TYR A 44 1.27 -5.95 1.80
C TYR A 44 0.32 -5.11 2.66
N ALA A 45 0.05 -3.91 2.19
CA ALA A 45 -0.79 -2.91 2.83
C ALA A 45 -1.97 -2.55 1.91
N PRO A 46 -3.14 -3.20 2.08
CA PRO A 46 -4.27 -3.05 1.18
C PRO A 46 -4.76 -1.61 1.05
N ASP A 47 -4.89 -0.89 2.14
CA ASP A 47 -5.38 0.49 2.12
C ASP A 47 -4.38 1.44 1.45
N TYR A 48 -3.09 1.20 1.62
CA TYR A 48 -2.06 1.96 0.93
C TYR A 48 -2.07 1.71 -0.58
N LEU A 49 -2.34 0.47 -1.01
CA LEU A 49 -2.49 0.15 -2.43
C LEU A 49 -3.71 0.84 -3.06
N LEU A 50 -4.76 1.08 -2.30
CA LEU A 50 -5.91 1.88 -2.75
C LEU A 50 -5.56 3.38 -2.90
N CYS A 51 -4.56 3.87 -2.18
CA CYS A 51 -4.12 5.26 -2.28
C CYS A 51 -3.11 5.49 -3.39
N CYS A 52 -2.22 4.54 -3.62
CA CYS A 52 -1.20 4.62 -4.69
C CYS A 52 -0.68 3.24 -5.06
N ASN A 53 -0.22 3.10 -6.29
CA ASN A 53 0.48 1.89 -6.73
C ASN A 53 1.92 1.86 -6.19
N TYR A 54 2.09 1.47 -4.92
CA TYR A 54 3.43 1.36 -4.33
C TYR A 54 4.19 0.10 -4.76
N ILE A 55 3.50 -0.93 -5.29
CA ILE A 55 4.10 -2.19 -5.73
C ILE A 55 5.03 -1.99 -6.93
N CYS A 56 4.57 -1.28 -7.96
CA CYS A 56 5.33 -0.96 -9.18
C CYS A 56 6.28 -2.09 -9.66
N HIS A 57 7.57 -1.96 -9.39
CA HIS A 57 8.61 -2.88 -9.85
C HIS A 57 9.48 -3.39 -8.68
N LEU A 58 9.95 -4.59 -8.67
CA LEU A 58 9.64 -5.70 -9.56
C LEU A 58 8.43 -6.47 -9.02
N ALA A 59 7.44 -6.73 -9.84
CA ALA A 59 6.32 -7.60 -9.53
C ALA A 59 6.46 -8.92 -10.28
N VAL A 60 6.19 -10.03 -9.61
CA VAL A 60 6.23 -11.40 -10.16
C VAL A 60 4.97 -12.14 -9.74
N PHE A 61 4.27 -12.72 -10.70
CA PHE A 61 3.03 -13.44 -10.47
C PHE A 61 2.92 -14.68 -11.36
N LYS A 62 2.04 -15.60 -10.98
CA LYS A 62 1.80 -16.81 -11.78
C LYS A 62 1.18 -16.43 -13.11
N ARG A 63 1.77 -16.94 -14.21
CA ARG A 63 1.27 -16.74 -15.57
C ARG A 63 -0.18 -17.19 -15.73
N ALA A 64 -0.55 -18.30 -15.11
CA ALA A 64 -1.92 -18.81 -15.17
C ALA A 64 -2.96 -17.80 -14.60
N LEU A 65 -2.62 -17.06 -13.54
CA LEU A 65 -3.48 -15.99 -13.02
C LEU A 65 -3.60 -14.82 -13.98
N TYR A 66 -2.49 -14.41 -14.60
CA TYR A 66 -2.50 -13.35 -15.60
C TYR A 66 -3.42 -13.69 -16.78
N GLU A 67 -3.30 -14.94 -17.31
CA GLU A 67 -4.12 -15.44 -18.39
C GLU A 67 -5.61 -15.57 -17.99
N GLN A 68 -5.87 -16.05 -16.78
CA GLN A 68 -7.24 -16.16 -16.22
C GLN A 68 -7.91 -14.79 -16.09
N LEU A 69 -7.14 -13.75 -15.71
CA LEU A 69 -7.63 -12.39 -15.57
C LEU A 69 -7.76 -11.64 -16.91
N GLY A 70 -7.35 -12.25 -18.03
CA GLY A 70 -7.39 -11.63 -19.34
C GLY A 70 -6.30 -10.61 -19.61
N GLY A 71 -5.23 -10.61 -18.82
CA GLY A 71 -4.09 -9.72 -18.99
C GLY A 71 -4.33 -8.26 -18.57
N GLU A 72 -3.57 -7.35 -19.15
CA GLU A 72 -3.75 -5.90 -18.98
C GLU A 72 -4.96 -5.39 -19.75
N ARG A 73 -5.63 -4.38 -19.21
CA ARG A 73 -6.82 -3.78 -19.80
C ARG A 73 -6.48 -2.46 -20.50
N PRO A 74 -6.74 -2.33 -21.82
CA PRO A 74 -6.45 -1.10 -22.57
C PRO A 74 -7.11 0.16 -22.00
N GLU A 75 -8.30 0.03 -21.40
CA GLU A 75 -9.01 1.13 -20.77
C GLU A 75 -8.33 1.65 -19.47
N CYS A 76 -7.31 0.95 -18.99
CA CYS A 76 -6.48 1.32 -17.87
C CYS A 76 -5.05 1.75 -18.29
N ASP A 77 -4.82 2.02 -19.57
CA ASP A 77 -3.51 2.46 -20.07
C ASP A 77 -2.98 3.66 -19.29
N GLY A 78 -1.71 3.55 -18.84
CA GLY A 78 -1.07 4.50 -17.94
C GLY A 78 -1.17 4.16 -16.45
N SER A 79 -2.08 3.25 -16.07
CA SER A 79 -2.22 2.64 -14.75
C SER A 79 -2.57 1.15 -14.85
N GLN A 80 -2.17 0.51 -15.96
CA GLN A 80 -2.48 -0.89 -16.28
C GLN A 80 -1.91 -1.87 -15.26
N ASP A 81 -0.74 -1.58 -14.72
CA ASP A 81 -0.08 -2.33 -13.67
C ASP A 81 -0.86 -2.26 -12.34
N HIS A 82 -1.34 -1.08 -11.96
CA HIS A 82 -2.17 -0.91 -10.75
C HIS A 82 -3.47 -1.70 -10.87
N ASP A 83 -4.17 -1.60 -12.01
CA ASP A 83 -5.37 -2.39 -12.29
C ASP A 83 -5.11 -3.90 -12.21
N LEU A 84 -4.01 -4.34 -12.82
CA LEU A 84 -3.62 -5.76 -12.80
C LEU A 84 -3.32 -6.23 -11.38
N PHE A 85 -2.59 -5.45 -10.57
CA PHE A 85 -2.27 -5.81 -9.20
C PHE A 85 -3.51 -5.91 -8.31
N LEU A 86 -4.45 -4.99 -8.45
CA LEU A 86 -5.74 -5.06 -7.75
C LEU A 86 -6.50 -6.34 -8.10
N ARG A 87 -6.57 -6.71 -9.39
CA ARG A 87 -7.22 -7.95 -9.83
C ARG A 87 -6.49 -9.21 -9.38
N LEU A 88 -5.15 -9.20 -9.36
CA LEU A 88 -4.36 -10.30 -8.80
C LEU A 88 -4.64 -10.50 -7.31
N ILE A 89 -4.67 -9.42 -6.54
CA ILE A 89 -4.93 -9.45 -5.10
C ILE A 89 -6.35 -9.94 -4.79
N GLU A 90 -7.34 -9.60 -5.60
CA GLU A 90 -8.70 -10.13 -5.50
C GLU A 90 -8.74 -11.67 -5.57
N GLN A 91 -7.80 -12.28 -6.28
CA GLN A 91 -7.68 -13.74 -6.39
C GLN A 91 -6.76 -14.37 -5.34
N THR A 92 -5.70 -13.68 -4.95
CA THR A 92 -4.66 -14.23 -4.07
C THR A 92 -4.85 -13.87 -2.60
N GLY A 93 -5.68 -12.87 -2.31
CA GLY A 93 -5.87 -12.32 -0.96
C GLY A 93 -4.70 -11.43 -0.49
N GLY A 94 -3.66 -11.26 -1.31
CA GLY A 94 -2.50 -10.44 -0.97
C GLY A 94 -1.30 -10.71 -1.86
N ALA A 95 -0.16 -10.10 -1.51
CA ALA A 95 1.11 -10.28 -2.20
C ALA A 95 2.25 -10.41 -1.19
N ALA A 96 3.24 -11.26 -1.46
CA ALA A 96 4.41 -11.42 -0.62
C ALA A 96 5.46 -10.35 -0.96
N HIS A 97 6.01 -9.70 0.05
CA HIS A 97 7.09 -8.73 -0.11
C HIS A 97 8.46 -9.40 0.06
N LEU A 98 9.36 -9.13 -0.86
CA LEU A 98 10.78 -9.46 -0.73
C LEU A 98 11.56 -8.17 -0.48
N PRO A 99 12.00 -7.87 0.77
CA PRO A 99 12.63 -6.61 1.13
C PRO A 99 14.08 -6.54 0.60
N GLN A 100 14.20 -6.51 -0.70
CA GLN A 100 15.48 -6.41 -1.42
C GLN A 100 15.28 -5.55 -2.67
N VAL A 101 16.25 -4.67 -2.95
CA VAL A 101 16.28 -3.90 -4.19
C VAL A 101 16.64 -4.81 -5.35
N LEU A 102 15.65 -5.23 -6.12
CA LEU A 102 15.82 -6.12 -7.27
C LEU A 102 15.52 -5.46 -8.61
N TYR A 103 15.06 -4.22 -8.58
CA TYR A 103 14.80 -3.43 -9.78
C TYR A 103 15.47 -2.06 -9.69
N TYR A 104 16.06 -1.65 -10.80
CA TYR A 104 16.69 -0.34 -10.94
C TYR A 104 16.01 0.42 -12.06
N TRP A 105 15.25 1.44 -11.70
CA TRP A 105 14.49 2.26 -12.63
C TRP A 105 15.30 3.44 -13.11
N ARG A 106 15.53 3.49 -14.44
CA ARG A 106 16.24 4.62 -15.04
C ARG A 106 15.33 5.82 -15.22
N VAL A 107 15.67 6.92 -14.57
CA VAL A 107 15.00 8.21 -14.74
C VAL A 107 15.60 8.97 -15.92
N HIS A 108 14.76 9.44 -16.83
CA HIS A 108 15.15 10.30 -17.96
C HIS A 108 14.02 11.29 -18.26
N ALA A 109 14.30 12.34 -19.06
CA ALA A 109 13.35 13.44 -19.32
C ALA A 109 12.00 13.02 -19.94
N GLY A 110 11.91 11.86 -20.55
CA GLY A 110 10.64 11.30 -21.07
C GLY A 110 10.02 10.21 -20.17
N SER A 111 10.56 10.02 -18.96
CA SER A 111 10.05 9.02 -18.00
C SER A 111 8.87 9.58 -17.24
N THR A 112 7.86 8.74 -17.00
CA THR A 112 6.73 9.05 -16.12
C THR A 112 7.15 9.30 -14.67
N SER A 113 8.33 8.79 -14.27
CA SER A 113 8.91 9.01 -12.93
C SER A 113 9.58 10.38 -12.74
N GLY A 114 9.74 11.17 -13.78
CA GLY A 114 10.52 12.42 -13.75
C GLY A 114 9.71 13.71 -13.81
N GLY A 115 8.39 13.68 -13.93
CA GLY A 115 7.63 14.87 -14.24
C GLY A 115 6.30 15.03 -13.54
N THR A 116 6.06 16.30 -13.16
CA THR A 116 4.80 16.81 -12.62
C THR A 116 3.67 16.89 -13.66
N ASP A 117 3.97 16.64 -14.93
CA ASP A 117 2.98 16.58 -16.01
C ASP A 117 2.37 15.16 -16.07
N ALA A 118 1.68 14.77 -14.99
CA ALA A 118 0.84 13.59 -15.02
C ALA A 118 -0.17 13.80 -16.17
N LYS A 119 0.01 13.00 -17.22
CA LYS A 119 -0.89 13.06 -18.38
C LYS A 119 -2.30 12.82 -17.86
N PRO A 120 -3.30 13.66 -18.18
CA PRO A 120 -4.65 13.56 -17.62
C PRO A 120 -5.27 12.16 -17.71
N TYR A 121 -4.90 11.39 -18.75
CA TYR A 121 -5.40 10.04 -18.96
C TYR A 121 -4.91 9.05 -17.88
N VAL A 122 -3.70 9.23 -17.31
CA VAL A 122 -3.15 8.35 -16.26
C VAL A 122 -4.00 8.44 -14.99
N ALA A 123 -4.37 9.66 -14.59
CA ALA A 123 -5.23 9.85 -13.43
C ALA A 123 -6.63 9.25 -13.65
N ALA A 124 -7.19 9.42 -14.85
CA ALA A 124 -8.47 8.83 -15.20
C ALA A 124 -8.42 7.29 -15.21
N ALA A 125 -7.36 6.69 -15.74
CA ALA A 125 -7.13 5.26 -15.74
C ALA A 125 -6.98 4.69 -14.32
N ALA A 126 -6.24 5.39 -13.44
CA ALA A 126 -6.09 4.99 -12.05
C ALA A 126 -7.42 5.06 -11.27
N LYS A 127 -8.20 6.12 -11.46
CA LYS A 127 -9.55 6.23 -10.87
C LYS A 127 -10.46 5.11 -11.35
N LYS A 128 -10.42 4.80 -12.65
CA LYS A 128 -11.20 3.69 -13.21
C LYS A 128 -10.78 2.36 -12.60
N ALA A 129 -9.49 2.07 -12.49
CA ALA A 129 -8.98 0.83 -11.90
C ALA A 129 -9.49 0.65 -10.47
N LEU A 130 -9.45 1.71 -9.64
CA LEU A 130 -9.94 1.70 -8.26
C LEU A 130 -11.47 1.56 -8.19
N ALA A 131 -12.22 2.31 -9.01
CA ALA A 131 -13.68 2.22 -9.04
C ALA A 131 -14.15 0.81 -9.43
N ASP A 132 -13.52 0.22 -10.44
CA ASP A 132 -13.78 -1.15 -10.86
C ASP A 132 -13.44 -2.16 -9.76
N HIS A 133 -12.32 -1.96 -9.03
CA HIS A 133 -11.95 -2.78 -7.89
C HIS A 133 -12.98 -2.72 -6.77
N LEU A 134 -13.42 -1.53 -6.37
CA LEU A 134 -14.48 -1.36 -5.37
C LEU A 134 -15.76 -2.09 -5.78
N SER A 135 -16.15 -1.94 -7.05
CA SER A 135 -17.33 -2.62 -7.60
C SER A 135 -17.19 -4.15 -7.55
N ARG A 136 -16.06 -4.72 -8.00
CA ARG A 136 -15.81 -6.17 -8.01
C ARG A 136 -15.78 -6.76 -6.60
N THR A 137 -15.22 -6.01 -5.64
CA THR A 137 -15.14 -6.46 -4.24
C THR A 137 -16.40 -6.16 -3.43
N GLY A 138 -17.40 -5.52 -4.05
CA GLY A 138 -18.65 -5.13 -3.40
C GLY A 138 -18.47 -4.11 -2.30
N ARG A 139 -17.39 -3.31 -2.34
CA ARG A 139 -17.15 -2.18 -1.46
C ARG A 139 -17.88 -0.95 -1.98
N THR A 140 -18.51 -0.22 -1.09
CA THR A 140 -19.08 1.10 -1.40
C THR A 140 -18.03 2.16 -1.16
N GLY A 141 -17.92 3.14 -2.04
CA GLY A 141 -16.96 4.23 -1.89
C GLY A 141 -16.86 5.08 -3.14
N THR A 142 -16.22 6.23 -3.02
CA THR A 142 -15.89 7.14 -4.12
C THR A 142 -14.38 7.24 -4.27
N VAL A 143 -13.94 7.46 -5.49
CA VAL A 143 -12.52 7.68 -5.81
C VAL A 143 -12.35 9.14 -6.19
N GLU A 144 -11.61 9.88 -5.39
CA GLU A 144 -11.39 11.32 -5.55
C GLU A 144 -9.93 11.64 -5.88
N ASP A 145 -9.61 12.90 -6.20
CA ASP A 145 -8.24 13.34 -6.34
C ASP A 145 -7.62 13.58 -4.97
N GLY A 146 -6.44 13.00 -4.74
CA GLY A 146 -5.68 13.24 -3.53
C GLY A 146 -5.02 14.60 -3.48
N ARG A 147 -4.47 14.95 -2.30
CA ARG A 147 -3.70 16.21 -2.11
C ARG A 147 -2.41 16.25 -2.94
N PHE A 148 -1.91 15.10 -3.34
CA PHE A 148 -0.66 14.98 -4.09
C PHE A 148 -0.92 14.28 -5.41
N PRO A 149 -0.25 14.69 -6.50
CA PRO A 149 -0.29 13.97 -7.77
C PRO A 149 0.03 12.48 -7.55
N GLN A 150 -0.71 11.60 -8.22
CA GLN A 150 -0.58 10.14 -8.12
C GLN A 150 -1.03 9.50 -6.79
N HIS A 151 -1.56 10.27 -5.85
CA HIS A 151 -2.23 9.75 -4.68
C HIS A 151 -3.74 9.94 -4.86
N LEU A 152 -4.45 8.85 -4.92
CA LEU A 152 -5.91 8.84 -5.01
C LEU A 152 -6.45 8.33 -3.67
N PRO A 153 -6.93 9.19 -2.78
CA PRO A 153 -7.64 8.70 -1.62
C PRO A 153 -8.96 8.09 -2.11
N GLY A 154 -9.04 6.78 -2.08
CA GLY A 154 -10.32 6.12 -2.14
C GLY A 154 -11.02 6.28 -0.79
N GLN A 155 -12.12 6.98 -0.73
CA GLN A 155 -13.00 6.89 0.43
C GLN A 155 -13.76 5.57 0.31
N VAL A 156 -13.29 4.55 1.00
CA VAL A 156 -13.96 3.26 1.06
C VAL A 156 -14.98 3.29 2.20
N GLY A 157 -16.24 3.13 1.87
CA GLY A 157 -17.27 2.94 2.87
C GLY A 157 -17.05 1.62 3.62
N HIS A 158 -17.01 1.67 4.95
CA HIS A 158 -16.92 0.47 5.76
C HIS A 158 -18.26 -0.28 5.74
N ARG A 159 -18.21 -1.60 5.58
CA ARG A 159 -19.37 -2.46 5.80
C ARG A 159 -19.55 -2.65 7.31
N GLY A 160 -20.57 -2.05 7.88
CA GLY A 160 -20.82 -2.08 9.32
C GLY A 160 -19.99 -1.02 10.06
N ARG A 161 -19.85 -1.21 11.38
CA ARG A 161 -19.00 -0.41 12.27
C ARG A 161 -17.90 -1.29 12.84
N PRO A 162 -16.80 -1.53 12.12
CA PRO A 162 -15.68 -2.26 12.68
C PRO A 162 -15.11 -1.51 13.89
N GLN A 163 -14.57 -2.26 14.84
CA GLN A 163 -13.85 -1.66 15.96
C GLN A 163 -12.59 -0.97 15.43
N GLY A 164 -12.44 0.31 15.78
CA GLY A 164 -11.21 1.06 15.51
C GLY A 164 -10.22 0.85 16.65
N GLU A 165 -8.94 0.68 16.33
CA GLU A 165 -7.88 0.58 17.31
C GLU A 165 -6.96 1.81 17.21
N HIS A 166 -6.67 2.44 18.34
CA HIS A 166 -5.77 3.58 18.45
C HIS A 166 -4.56 3.21 19.32
N PRO A 167 -3.49 2.62 18.74
CA PRO A 167 -2.26 2.35 19.49
C PRO A 167 -1.49 3.64 19.77
N HIS A 168 -1.18 3.91 21.02
CA HIS A 168 -0.41 5.07 21.47
C HIS A 168 0.82 4.61 22.23
N PRO A 169 2.02 4.66 21.64
CA PRO A 169 3.26 4.44 22.39
C PRO A 169 3.49 5.60 23.35
N GLN A 170 3.81 5.27 24.61
CA GLN A 170 3.96 6.21 25.71
C GLN A 170 5.26 5.92 26.48
N GLN A 171 5.97 7.01 26.83
CA GLN A 171 7.06 7.00 27.82
C GLN A 171 7.13 8.35 28.50
N ASP A 172 6.80 8.42 29.80
CA ASP A 172 6.92 9.61 30.68
C ASP A 172 6.15 10.89 30.28
N HIS A 173 5.34 10.87 29.21
CA HIS A 173 4.58 12.02 28.72
C HIS A 173 3.07 11.91 29.04
N THR A 174 2.75 11.71 30.33
CA THR A 174 1.36 11.50 30.79
C THR A 174 0.42 12.66 30.44
N ASP A 175 0.89 13.91 30.56
CA ASP A 175 0.09 15.11 30.25
C ASP A 175 -0.26 15.19 28.75
N ASP A 176 0.63 14.75 27.89
CA ASP A 176 0.39 14.74 26.44
C ASP A 176 -0.51 13.57 26.06
N LEU A 177 -0.37 12.42 26.72
CA LEU A 177 -1.27 11.30 26.56
C LEU A 177 -2.70 11.69 26.98
N GLU A 178 -2.89 12.35 28.13
CA GLU A 178 -4.20 12.81 28.61
C GLU A 178 -4.86 13.73 27.59
N LYS A 179 -4.13 14.72 27.06
CA LYS A 179 -4.65 15.61 26.00
C LYS A 179 -5.03 14.85 24.72
N CYS A 180 -4.22 13.87 24.35
CA CYS A 180 -4.48 13.03 23.18
C CYS A 180 -5.75 12.20 23.37
N LEU A 181 -5.88 11.51 24.49
CA LEU A 181 -7.06 10.71 24.84
C LEU A 181 -8.33 11.57 24.88
N TYR A 182 -8.24 12.74 25.54
CA TYR A 182 -9.36 13.68 25.55
C TYR A 182 -9.76 14.16 24.15
N SER A 183 -8.78 14.43 23.29
CA SER A 183 -9.03 14.83 21.90
C SER A 183 -9.69 13.72 21.08
N ILE A 184 -9.24 12.49 21.24
CA ILE A 184 -9.86 11.32 20.59
C ILE A 184 -11.31 11.20 21.06
N TRP A 185 -11.54 11.19 22.37
CA TRP A 185 -12.87 11.02 22.95
C TRP A 185 -13.86 12.12 22.57
N SER A 186 -13.39 13.38 22.54
CA SER A 186 -14.26 14.54 22.31
C SER A 186 -14.51 14.86 20.84
N LYS A 187 -13.65 14.39 19.91
CA LYS A 187 -13.70 14.77 18.49
C LYS A 187 -13.99 13.63 17.55
N THR A 188 -13.88 12.37 18.01
CA THR A 188 -14.12 11.21 17.16
C THR A 188 -15.63 10.96 17.05
N GLU A 189 -16.14 11.00 15.84
CA GLU A 189 -17.55 10.69 15.54
C GLU A 189 -17.82 9.18 15.48
N TRP A 190 -16.76 8.37 15.46
CA TRP A 190 -16.84 6.91 15.47
C TRP A 190 -16.88 6.40 16.91
N ASP A 191 -17.95 5.70 17.29
CA ASP A 191 -18.19 5.26 18.67
C ASP A 191 -17.71 3.83 18.98
N ASN A 192 -17.33 3.06 17.96
CA ASN A 192 -16.82 1.69 18.12
C ASN A 192 -15.29 1.64 18.00
N PHE A 193 -14.58 2.14 19.01
CA PHE A 193 -13.13 2.10 19.05
C PHE A 193 -12.62 1.76 20.44
N GLU A 194 -11.39 1.28 20.50
CA GLU A 194 -10.62 1.14 21.73
C GLU A 194 -9.28 1.90 21.61
N VAL A 195 -8.74 2.31 22.72
CA VAL A 195 -7.42 2.94 22.79
C VAL A 195 -6.46 2.00 23.52
N ILE A 196 -5.37 1.65 22.86
CA ILE A 196 -4.34 0.76 23.39
C ILE A 196 -3.12 1.62 23.74
N VAL A 197 -2.85 1.81 25.03
CA VAL A 197 -1.65 2.52 25.48
C VAL A 197 -0.51 1.53 25.65
N ILE A 198 0.54 1.71 24.85
CA ILE A 198 1.74 0.86 24.89
C ILE A 198 2.78 1.57 25.76
N GLU A 199 2.92 1.11 26.99
CA GLU A 199 3.86 1.66 27.97
C GLU A 199 5.29 1.17 27.68
N ASN A 200 6.22 2.11 27.52
CA ASN A 200 7.62 1.83 27.21
C ASN A 200 8.54 2.15 28.42
N ASN A 201 8.37 1.41 29.53
CA ASN A 201 9.21 1.51 30.73
C ASN A 201 9.29 2.90 31.36
N SER A 202 8.19 3.61 31.52
CA SER A 202 8.15 4.86 32.30
C SER A 202 8.50 4.58 33.76
N PRO A 203 9.43 5.31 34.37
CA PRO A 203 9.77 5.19 35.80
C PRO A 203 8.64 5.66 36.72
N THR A 204 7.68 6.40 36.22
CA THR A 204 6.55 6.92 37.00
C THR A 204 5.36 5.95 36.98
N ARG A 205 4.95 5.49 38.17
CA ARG A 205 3.84 4.53 38.35
C ARG A 205 2.43 5.11 38.13
N HIS A 206 2.27 6.26 37.51
CA HIS A 206 0.97 6.95 37.44
C HIS A 206 0.04 6.48 36.30
N LEU A 207 0.44 5.52 35.47
CA LEU A 207 -0.38 5.03 34.33
C LEU A 207 -1.40 3.92 34.66
N CYS A 208 -1.48 3.47 35.89
CA CYS A 208 -2.39 2.38 36.26
C CYS A 208 -3.84 2.83 36.58
N LEU A 209 -4.23 4.06 36.32
CA LEU A 209 -5.54 4.63 36.75
C LEU A 209 -6.26 5.47 35.70
N LEU A 210 -6.03 5.22 34.41
CA LEU A 210 -6.89 5.81 33.35
C LEU A 210 -7.83 4.76 32.78
#